data_d76ec9aabf34215a3fa07ae0fbe8a05b
#
_entry.id   d76ec9aabf34215a3fa07ae0fbe8a05b
#
_cell.length_a   1.000
_cell.length_b   1.000
_cell.length_c   1.000
_cell.angle_alpha   90.00
_cell.angle_beta   90.00
_cell.angle_gamma   90.00
#
_symmetry.space_group_name_H-M   'P 1'
#
loop_
_entity.id
_entity.type
_entity.pdbx_description
1 polymer ?
#
loop_
_entity_poly.entity_id
_entity_poly.type
_entity_poly.pdbx_seq_one_letter_code
_entity_poly.pdbx_strand_id
1 'polypeptide(L)'
;VFQVIVSIVMSKVTLAKGSTVYDLYQSNAAFSYAVNILFISILSVGLPFGLVALINRKKYKTPIVPTKPLKFGTAVIWICFGMGLCVIANAGTSFLVTFFKNLGITLTQGDVAKPNSIFECILDIIGIAIVPAICEEFAMRCCALGLLKNYGKAFGVVSVSVVFGLLHGNVIQFIFAFLVGLVLAYITIKTESIIPAMCIHALNNGMSAVSDTVNYAAGKEVNVTVGFFAFWLLVGIISTIYLAIKRKLTIPKDDGNCVLTLGEKVSSFFFPGMILPFIVLIIMTAQTVKIG
;
A
#
# COMPACT_ATOMS: atom_id res chain seq x y z
N VAL A 1 -2.38 -12.25 -8.98
CA VAL A 1 -3.03 -13.40 -9.62
C VAL A 1 -4.19 -13.91 -8.77
N PHE A 2 -4.01 -14.20 -7.47
CA PHE A 2 -5.09 -14.72 -6.61
C PHE A 2 -6.26 -13.74 -6.51
N GLN A 3 -6.02 -12.44 -6.32
CA GLN A 3 -7.07 -11.40 -6.31
C GLN A 3 -7.88 -11.39 -7.60
N VAL A 4 -7.22 -11.54 -8.76
CA VAL A 4 -7.89 -11.61 -10.06
C VAL A 4 -8.78 -12.85 -10.15
N ILE A 5 -8.26 -14.01 -9.70
CA ILE A 5 -9.05 -15.24 -9.67
C ILE A 5 -10.27 -15.08 -8.77
N VAL A 6 -10.11 -14.51 -7.58
CA VAL A 6 -11.22 -14.23 -6.66
C VAL A 6 -12.27 -13.33 -7.32
N SER A 7 -11.87 -12.23 -7.96
CA SER A 7 -12.80 -11.32 -8.64
C SER A 7 -13.53 -12.01 -9.79
N ILE A 8 -12.84 -12.82 -10.61
CA ILE A 8 -13.46 -13.58 -11.70
C ILE A 8 -14.45 -14.62 -11.14
N VAL A 9 -14.07 -15.36 -10.10
CA VAL A 9 -14.95 -16.34 -9.47
C VAL A 9 -16.19 -15.66 -8.89
N MET A 10 -16.01 -14.55 -8.16
CA MET A 10 -17.12 -13.78 -7.59
C MET A 10 -18.10 -13.26 -8.67
N SER A 11 -17.59 -12.85 -9.85
CA SER A 11 -18.44 -12.38 -10.95
C SER A 11 -19.18 -13.51 -11.69
N LYS A 12 -18.77 -14.77 -11.52
CA LYS A 12 -19.39 -15.93 -12.17
C LYS A 12 -20.32 -16.73 -11.27
N VAL A 13 -20.19 -16.59 -9.94
CA VAL A 13 -21.05 -17.27 -8.98
C VAL A 13 -22.37 -16.46 -8.82
N THR A 14 -23.46 -17.03 -9.32
CA THR A 14 -24.81 -16.44 -9.19
C THR A 14 -25.44 -16.82 -7.84
N LEU A 15 -26.06 -15.84 -7.23
CA LEU A 15 -26.85 -15.97 -6.00
C LEU A 15 -28.34 -16.12 -6.33
N ALA A 16 -29.15 -16.39 -5.32
CA ALA A 16 -30.61 -16.30 -5.46
C ALA A 16 -31.00 -14.91 -6.00
N LYS A 17 -32.00 -14.86 -6.90
CA LYS A 17 -32.48 -13.65 -7.59
C LYS A 17 -31.59 -13.12 -8.72
N GLY A 18 -30.60 -13.89 -9.21
CA GLY A 18 -29.81 -13.53 -10.39
C GLY A 18 -28.69 -12.51 -10.15
N SER A 19 -28.46 -12.05 -8.92
CA SER A 19 -27.27 -11.26 -8.54
C SER A 19 -26.03 -12.15 -8.45
N THR A 20 -24.85 -11.56 -8.61
CA THR A 20 -23.58 -12.25 -8.44
C THR A 20 -23.00 -12.05 -7.04
N VAL A 21 -22.03 -12.86 -6.66
CA VAL A 21 -21.24 -12.63 -5.43
C VAL A 21 -20.48 -11.31 -5.52
N TYR A 22 -20.12 -10.86 -6.73
CA TYR A 22 -19.49 -9.56 -6.94
C TYR A 22 -20.46 -8.39 -6.65
N ASP A 23 -21.74 -8.52 -7.03
CA ASP A 23 -22.76 -7.50 -6.69
C ASP A 23 -22.95 -7.43 -5.17
N LEU A 24 -22.92 -8.58 -4.47
CA LEU A 24 -22.95 -8.61 -3.01
C LEU A 24 -21.71 -7.92 -2.40
N TYR A 25 -20.54 -8.16 -2.96
CA TYR A 25 -19.31 -7.51 -2.53
C TYR A 25 -19.38 -5.98 -2.66
N GLN A 26 -19.98 -5.47 -3.73
CA GLN A 26 -20.14 -4.03 -3.93
C GLN A 26 -21.23 -3.39 -3.10
N SER A 27 -22.26 -4.14 -2.71
CA SER A 27 -23.45 -3.59 -2.04
C SER A 27 -23.49 -3.84 -0.54
N ASN A 28 -22.73 -4.78 -0.01
CA ASN A 28 -22.73 -5.15 1.41
C ASN A 28 -21.36 -4.88 2.04
N ALA A 29 -21.30 -3.86 2.89
CA ALA A 29 -20.06 -3.41 3.52
C ALA A 29 -19.41 -4.49 4.40
N ALA A 30 -20.18 -5.18 5.24
CA ALA A 30 -19.63 -6.23 6.12
C ALA A 30 -19.02 -7.38 5.30
N PHE A 31 -19.69 -7.81 4.21
CA PHE A 31 -19.15 -8.84 3.32
C PHE A 31 -17.90 -8.37 2.59
N SER A 32 -17.91 -7.13 2.09
CA SER A 32 -16.73 -6.51 1.45
C SER A 32 -15.51 -6.49 2.38
N TYR A 33 -15.67 -6.02 3.60
CA TYR A 33 -14.59 -5.98 4.59
C TYR A 33 -14.11 -7.38 4.98
N ALA A 34 -15.02 -8.33 5.16
CA ALA A 34 -14.64 -9.71 5.44
C ALA A 34 -13.82 -10.33 4.30
N VAL A 35 -14.21 -10.10 3.04
CA VAL A 35 -13.46 -10.55 1.86
C VAL A 35 -12.09 -9.87 1.82
N ASN A 36 -12.00 -8.57 2.06
CA ASN A 36 -10.73 -7.84 2.08
C ASN A 36 -9.78 -8.36 3.18
N ILE A 37 -10.29 -8.62 4.38
CA ILE A 37 -9.49 -9.17 5.47
C ILE A 37 -9.00 -10.58 5.14
N LEU A 38 -9.92 -11.49 4.85
CA LEU A 38 -9.60 -12.92 4.74
C LEU A 38 -8.93 -13.27 3.41
N PHE A 39 -9.53 -12.86 2.29
CA PHE A 39 -9.08 -13.30 0.98
C PHE A 39 -8.01 -12.37 0.39
N ILE A 40 -8.15 -11.06 0.51
CA ILE A 40 -7.20 -10.14 -0.07
C ILE A 40 -5.95 -10.02 0.82
N SER A 41 -6.09 -9.61 2.07
CA SER A 41 -4.94 -9.34 2.91
C SER A 41 -4.28 -10.61 3.45
N ILE A 42 -5.03 -11.52 4.08
CA ILE A 42 -4.45 -12.69 4.75
C ILE A 42 -4.06 -13.77 3.73
N LEU A 43 -4.99 -14.25 2.91
CA LEU A 43 -4.74 -15.39 2.01
C LEU A 43 -3.92 -15.02 0.78
N SER A 44 -4.13 -13.84 0.16
CA SER A 44 -3.38 -13.46 -1.05
C SER A 44 -2.04 -12.81 -0.75
N VAL A 45 -1.87 -12.14 0.38
CA VAL A 45 -0.66 -11.39 0.72
C VAL A 45 0.04 -12.01 1.93
N GLY A 46 -0.61 -12.05 3.08
CA GLY A 46 0.01 -12.48 4.33
C GLY A 46 0.54 -13.90 4.30
N LEU A 47 -0.27 -14.87 3.85
CA LEU A 47 0.10 -16.28 3.84
C LEU A 47 1.24 -16.60 2.86
N PRO A 48 1.21 -16.21 1.57
CA PRO A 48 2.31 -16.53 0.64
C PRO A 48 3.64 -15.94 1.09
N PHE A 49 3.64 -14.67 1.50
CA PHE A 49 4.87 -14.03 1.97
C PHE A 49 5.32 -14.56 3.34
N GLY A 50 4.38 -14.97 4.20
CA GLY A 50 4.69 -15.69 5.44
C GLY A 50 5.43 -17.02 5.17
N LEU A 51 4.96 -17.80 4.19
CA LEU A 51 5.63 -19.03 3.75
C LEU A 51 7.04 -18.73 3.19
N VAL A 52 7.18 -17.71 2.34
CA VAL A 52 8.48 -17.27 1.84
C VAL A 52 9.42 -16.89 2.97
N ALA A 53 8.94 -16.16 3.98
CA ALA A 53 9.73 -15.78 5.15
C ALA A 53 10.19 -17.00 5.96
N LEU A 54 9.31 -17.98 6.16
CA LEU A 54 9.64 -19.23 6.88
C LEU A 54 10.68 -20.07 6.12
N ILE A 55 10.53 -20.20 4.81
CA ILE A 55 11.49 -20.93 3.96
C ILE A 55 12.86 -20.25 3.99
N ASN A 56 12.89 -18.92 3.83
CA ASN A 56 14.15 -18.17 3.88
C ASN A 56 14.83 -18.26 5.25
N ARG A 57 14.08 -18.19 6.34
CA ARG A 57 14.63 -18.35 7.68
C ARG A 57 15.28 -19.72 7.87
N LYS A 58 14.64 -20.79 7.39
CA LYS A 58 15.18 -22.15 7.46
C LYS A 58 16.42 -22.33 6.59
N LYS A 59 16.39 -21.82 5.35
CA LYS A 59 17.43 -22.05 4.35
C LYS A 59 18.65 -21.17 4.54
N TYR A 60 18.45 -19.89 4.86
CA TYR A 60 19.51 -18.88 4.87
C TYR A 60 19.88 -18.37 6.25
N LYS A 61 19.14 -18.78 7.31
CA LYS A 61 19.33 -18.36 8.72
C LYS A 61 19.36 -16.84 8.94
N THR A 62 18.90 -16.06 7.96
CA THR A 62 18.88 -14.59 8.02
C THR A 62 17.50 -14.09 8.42
N PRO A 63 17.40 -13.19 9.42
CA PRO A 63 16.14 -12.55 9.73
C PRO A 63 15.76 -11.61 8.59
N ILE A 64 14.59 -11.85 7.97
CA ILE A 64 14.06 -11.00 6.90
C ILE A 64 13.40 -9.75 7.50
N VAL A 65 12.91 -9.85 8.73
CA VAL A 65 12.12 -8.80 9.36
C VAL A 65 13.04 -7.75 10.00
N PRO A 66 13.04 -6.50 9.53
CA PRO A 66 13.76 -5.41 10.16
C PRO A 66 13.05 -4.98 11.44
N THR A 67 13.54 -5.45 12.57
CA THR A 67 12.94 -5.21 13.91
C THR A 67 13.87 -4.50 14.86
N LYS A 68 14.75 -3.65 14.35
CA LYS A 68 15.62 -2.85 15.23
C LYS A 68 14.75 -2.02 16.19
N PRO A 69 14.96 -2.13 17.50
CA PRO A 69 14.20 -1.34 18.45
C PRO A 69 14.46 0.15 18.24
N LEU A 70 13.41 0.92 18.14
CA LEU A 70 13.47 2.38 18.03
C LEU A 70 13.02 3.02 19.35
N LYS A 71 13.70 4.07 19.76
CA LYS A 71 13.18 4.94 20.82
C LYS A 71 11.86 5.55 20.36
N PHE A 72 10.85 5.59 21.21
CA PHE A 72 9.50 6.08 20.89
C PHE A 72 9.51 7.43 20.15
N GLY A 73 10.24 8.43 20.67
CA GLY A 73 10.33 9.75 20.03
C GLY A 73 10.95 9.69 18.62
N THR A 74 11.92 8.77 18.39
CA THR A 74 12.47 8.57 17.04
C THR A 74 11.44 7.98 16.09
N ALA A 75 10.68 6.98 16.54
CA ALA A 75 9.60 6.39 15.75
C ALA A 75 8.55 7.44 15.38
N VAL A 76 8.08 8.25 16.36
CA VAL A 76 7.11 9.33 16.13
C VAL A 76 7.61 10.33 15.08
N ILE A 77 8.87 10.76 15.16
CA ILE A 77 9.43 11.71 14.17
C ILE A 77 9.40 11.12 12.76
N TRP A 78 9.79 9.84 12.58
CA TRP A 78 9.75 9.20 11.27
C TRP A 78 8.32 8.95 10.79
N ILE A 79 7.37 8.67 11.69
CA ILE A 79 5.94 8.55 11.36
C ILE A 79 5.39 9.91 10.89
N CYS A 80 5.64 10.99 11.63
CA CYS A 80 5.21 12.34 11.24
C CYS A 80 5.80 12.77 9.89
N PHE A 81 7.09 12.50 9.67
CA PHE A 81 7.76 12.72 8.37
C PHE A 81 7.05 11.98 7.24
N GLY A 82 6.82 10.67 7.43
CA GLY A 82 6.17 9.82 6.42
C GLY A 82 4.72 10.24 6.15
N MET A 83 3.94 10.58 7.17
CA MET A 83 2.57 11.07 7.01
C MET A 83 2.51 12.39 6.24
N GLY A 84 3.44 13.32 6.49
CA GLY A 84 3.55 14.55 5.70
C GLY A 84 3.80 14.27 4.21
N LEU A 85 4.67 13.29 3.91
CA LEU A 85 4.91 12.86 2.52
C LEU A 85 3.69 12.13 1.91
N CYS A 86 2.91 11.38 2.70
CA CYS A 86 1.65 10.79 2.23
C CYS A 86 0.63 11.88 1.83
N VAL A 87 0.54 12.99 2.60
CA VAL A 87 -0.32 14.13 2.21
C VAL A 87 0.13 14.73 0.88
N ILE A 88 1.43 14.91 0.68
CA ILE A 88 1.98 15.39 -0.60
C ILE A 88 1.69 14.41 -1.73
N ALA A 89 1.83 13.09 -1.50
CA ALA A 89 1.49 12.07 -2.47
C ALA A 89 0.00 12.08 -2.84
N ASN A 90 -0.91 12.26 -1.86
CA ASN A 90 -2.34 12.43 -2.11
C ASN A 90 -2.63 13.65 -2.98
N ALA A 91 -2.05 14.80 -2.64
CA ALA A 91 -2.22 16.03 -3.42
C ALA A 91 -1.68 15.88 -4.85
N GLY A 92 -0.50 15.26 -5.01
CA GLY A 92 0.10 14.99 -6.32
C GLY A 92 -0.76 14.03 -7.16
N THR A 93 -1.31 12.98 -6.55
CA THR A 93 -2.22 12.05 -7.25
C THR A 93 -3.49 12.76 -7.69
N SER A 94 -4.12 13.55 -6.81
CA SER A 94 -5.33 14.32 -7.13
C SER A 94 -5.08 15.33 -8.27
N PHE A 95 -3.91 15.99 -8.25
CA PHE A 95 -3.49 16.88 -9.34
C PHE A 95 -3.39 16.11 -10.67
N LEU A 96 -2.71 14.96 -10.70
CA LEU A 96 -2.56 14.15 -11.90
C LEU A 96 -3.91 13.62 -12.42
N VAL A 97 -4.80 13.16 -11.54
CA VAL A 97 -6.16 12.74 -11.92
C VAL A 97 -6.92 13.88 -12.60
N THR A 98 -6.86 15.08 -12.01
CA THR A 98 -7.51 16.28 -12.57
C THR A 98 -6.87 16.69 -13.91
N PHE A 99 -5.55 16.65 -14.00
CA PHE A 99 -4.81 16.93 -15.22
C PHE A 99 -5.21 15.99 -16.36
N PHE A 100 -5.24 14.67 -16.12
CA PHE A 100 -5.68 13.70 -17.12
C PHE A 100 -7.13 13.90 -17.52
N LYS A 101 -8.02 14.19 -16.57
CA LYS A 101 -9.42 14.50 -16.86
C LYS A 101 -9.57 15.70 -17.80
N ASN A 102 -8.77 16.75 -17.63
CA ASN A 102 -8.78 17.92 -18.51
C ASN A 102 -8.24 17.61 -19.92
N LEU A 103 -7.51 16.52 -20.09
CA LEU A 103 -7.07 16.00 -21.40
C LEU A 103 -8.08 15.00 -22.01
N GLY A 104 -9.27 14.83 -21.44
CA GLY A 104 -10.26 13.86 -21.91
C GLY A 104 -9.97 12.42 -21.46
N ILE A 105 -9.04 12.20 -20.52
CA ILE A 105 -8.70 10.88 -20.01
C ILE A 105 -9.30 10.74 -18.60
N THR A 106 -10.28 9.86 -18.46
CA THR A 106 -10.90 9.57 -17.16
C THR A 106 -10.27 8.34 -16.53
N LEU A 107 -9.73 8.52 -15.32
CA LEU A 107 -9.24 7.42 -14.48
C LEU A 107 -10.35 6.99 -13.52
N THR A 108 -10.60 5.68 -13.44
CA THR A 108 -11.65 5.12 -12.59
C THR A 108 -11.06 4.22 -11.51
N GLN A 109 -11.71 4.18 -10.37
CA GLN A 109 -11.51 3.13 -9.35
C GLN A 109 -12.87 2.59 -8.94
N GLY A 110 -12.92 1.36 -8.46
CA GLY A 110 -14.17 0.75 -8.00
C GLY A 110 -14.70 1.43 -6.74
N ASP A 111 -16.02 1.50 -6.65
CA ASP A 111 -16.70 1.93 -5.43
C ASP A 111 -16.66 0.81 -4.39
N VAL A 112 -16.55 1.18 -3.12
CA VAL A 112 -16.65 0.27 -1.98
C VAL A 112 -17.89 0.64 -1.18
N ALA A 113 -18.64 -0.37 -0.74
CA ALA A 113 -19.80 -0.15 0.11
C ALA A 113 -19.37 0.56 1.40
N LYS A 114 -20.11 1.61 1.78
CA LYS A 114 -19.84 2.37 3.00
C LYS A 114 -20.51 1.72 4.21
N PRO A 115 -19.92 1.86 5.42
CA PRO A 115 -20.51 1.30 6.62
C PRO A 115 -21.84 1.98 6.97
N ASN A 116 -22.81 1.18 7.41
CA ASN A 116 -24.12 1.62 7.84
C ASN A 116 -24.48 1.17 9.27
N SER A 117 -23.51 0.65 10.00
CA SER A 117 -23.63 0.24 11.40
C SER A 117 -22.31 0.41 12.12
N ILE A 118 -22.33 0.49 13.47
CA ILE A 118 -21.12 0.55 14.30
C ILE A 118 -20.22 -0.69 14.06
N PHE A 119 -20.83 -1.86 13.89
CA PHE A 119 -20.09 -3.09 13.59
C PHE A 119 -19.32 -2.98 12.26
N GLU A 120 -19.96 -2.42 11.22
CA GLU A 120 -19.30 -2.22 9.93
C GLU A 120 -18.23 -1.12 9.98
N CYS A 121 -18.40 -0.07 10.80
CA CYS A 121 -17.33 0.91 11.05
C CYS A 121 -16.08 0.26 11.69
N ILE A 122 -16.29 -0.68 12.63
CA ILE A 122 -15.17 -1.42 13.24
C ILE A 122 -14.51 -2.34 12.20
N LEU A 123 -15.30 -3.04 11.38
CA LEU A 123 -14.77 -3.89 10.31
C LEU A 123 -14.03 -3.07 9.24
N ASP A 124 -14.47 -1.86 8.94
CA ASP A 124 -13.81 -0.94 8.02
C ASP A 124 -12.41 -0.57 8.52
N ILE A 125 -12.30 -0.12 9.78
CA ILE A 125 -11.00 0.20 10.40
C ILE A 125 -10.06 -1.01 10.37
N ILE A 126 -10.57 -2.21 10.72
CA ILE A 126 -9.77 -3.42 10.72
C ILE A 126 -9.38 -3.83 9.30
N GLY A 127 -10.35 -3.81 8.36
CA GLY A 127 -10.23 -4.35 7.01
C GLY A 127 -9.52 -3.44 6.02
N ILE A 128 -9.56 -2.13 6.21
CA ILE A 128 -8.91 -1.17 5.31
C ILE A 128 -7.60 -0.64 5.90
N ALA A 129 -7.53 -0.44 7.22
CA ALA A 129 -6.36 0.16 7.83
C ALA A 129 -5.42 -0.84 8.50
N ILE A 130 -5.90 -1.65 9.46
CA ILE A 130 -5.02 -2.41 10.34
C ILE A 130 -4.46 -3.66 9.65
N VAL A 131 -5.33 -4.52 9.11
CA VAL A 131 -4.91 -5.81 8.54
C VAL A 131 -4.08 -5.63 7.27
N PRO A 132 -4.45 -4.74 6.31
CA PRO A 132 -3.59 -4.46 5.16
C PRO A 132 -2.22 -3.91 5.58
N ALA A 133 -2.16 -2.95 6.50
CA ALA A 133 -0.89 -2.39 6.97
C ALA A 133 0.04 -3.47 7.55
N ILE A 134 -0.49 -4.46 8.26
CA ILE A 134 0.33 -5.57 8.77
C ILE A 134 0.76 -6.50 7.65
N CYS A 135 -0.18 -7.00 6.83
CA CYS A 135 0.09 -8.00 5.81
C CYS A 135 0.95 -7.45 4.66
N GLU A 136 0.62 -6.26 4.17
CA GLU A 136 1.29 -5.66 3.03
C GLU A 136 2.67 -5.12 3.40
N GLU A 137 2.82 -4.48 4.57
CA GLU A 137 4.15 -4.06 5.00
C GLU A 137 5.06 -5.25 5.28
N PHE A 138 4.53 -6.31 5.88
CA PHE A 138 5.29 -7.56 6.03
C PHE A 138 5.72 -8.11 4.67
N ALA A 139 4.82 -8.21 3.70
CA ALA A 139 5.11 -8.69 2.36
C ALA A 139 6.16 -7.82 1.65
N MET A 140 5.94 -6.49 1.64
CA MET A 140 6.75 -5.56 0.85
C MET A 140 8.05 -5.17 1.54
N ARG A 141 8.05 -4.85 2.86
CA ARG A 141 9.23 -4.31 3.55
C ARG A 141 10.08 -5.41 4.21
N CYS A 142 9.46 -6.49 4.67
CA CYS A 142 10.24 -7.62 5.18
C CYS A 142 10.68 -8.55 4.05
N CYS A 143 9.75 -9.10 3.29
CA CYS A 143 10.08 -10.13 2.31
C CYS A 143 10.70 -9.54 1.04
N ALA A 144 9.95 -8.73 0.29
CA ALA A 144 10.41 -8.24 -1.00
C ALA A 144 11.61 -7.30 -0.89
N LEU A 145 11.53 -6.23 -0.09
CA LEU A 145 12.64 -5.30 0.14
C LEU A 145 13.83 -5.99 0.81
N GLY A 146 13.55 -6.90 1.77
CA GLY A 146 14.58 -7.68 2.45
C GLY A 146 15.48 -8.46 1.50
N LEU A 147 14.91 -8.98 0.41
CA LEU A 147 15.63 -9.70 -0.64
C LEU A 147 16.26 -8.75 -1.67
N LEU A 148 15.47 -7.79 -2.18
CA LEU A 148 15.86 -6.92 -3.29
C LEU A 148 16.94 -5.89 -2.91
N LYS A 149 17.00 -5.44 -1.65
CA LYS A 149 18.04 -4.51 -1.18
C LYS A 149 19.47 -5.04 -1.36
N ASN A 150 19.63 -6.36 -1.44
CA ASN A 150 20.94 -6.98 -1.68
C ASN A 150 21.47 -6.73 -3.10
N TYR A 151 20.57 -6.38 -4.03
CA TYR A 151 20.91 -5.97 -5.41
C TYR A 151 21.08 -4.45 -5.54
N GLY A 152 21.07 -3.74 -4.44
CA GLY A 152 21.19 -2.29 -4.31
C GLY A 152 19.97 -1.70 -3.59
N LYS A 153 20.23 -0.85 -2.59
CA LYS A 153 19.16 -0.27 -1.75
C LYS A 153 18.19 0.58 -2.56
N ALA A 154 18.71 1.43 -3.45
CA ALA A 154 17.88 2.26 -4.33
C ALA A 154 17.04 1.39 -5.28
N PHE A 155 17.65 0.36 -5.89
CA PHE A 155 16.94 -0.59 -6.73
C PHE A 155 15.84 -1.31 -5.97
N GLY A 156 16.13 -1.81 -4.76
CA GLY A 156 15.13 -2.48 -3.91
C GLY A 156 13.96 -1.55 -3.58
N VAL A 157 14.22 -0.30 -3.21
CA VAL A 157 13.19 0.70 -2.89
C VAL A 157 12.27 0.94 -4.09
N VAL A 158 12.84 1.23 -5.26
CA VAL A 158 12.04 1.52 -6.48
C VAL A 158 11.24 0.30 -6.90
N SER A 159 11.89 -0.87 -6.96
CA SER A 159 11.28 -2.12 -7.41
C SER A 159 10.08 -2.54 -6.55
N VAL A 160 10.26 -2.53 -5.22
CA VAL A 160 9.16 -2.85 -4.28
C VAL A 160 8.02 -1.86 -4.40
N SER A 161 8.32 -0.58 -4.63
CA SER A 161 7.30 0.47 -4.77
C SER A 161 6.49 0.32 -6.07
N VAL A 162 7.14 -0.05 -7.18
CA VAL A 162 6.45 -0.36 -8.44
C VAL A 162 5.52 -1.57 -8.27
N VAL A 163 6.02 -2.65 -7.67
CA VAL A 163 5.20 -3.85 -7.39
C VAL A 163 4.03 -3.50 -6.48
N PHE A 164 4.28 -2.73 -5.43
CA PHE A 164 3.25 -2.30 -4.48
C PHE A 164 2.14 -1.48 -5.17
N GLY A 165 2.52 -0.54 -6.02
CA GLY A 165 1.56 0.21 -6.83
C GLY A 165 0.74 -0.68 -7.75
N LEU A 166 1.38 -1.58 -8.51
CA LEU A 166 0.71 -2.49 -9.45
C LEU A 166 -0.28 -3.44 -8.77
N LEU A 167 -0.01 -3.87 -7.53
CA LEU A 167 -0.92 -4.75 -6.78
C LEU A 167 -2.31 -4.15 -6.56
N HIS A 168 -2.46 -2.83 -6.63
CA HIS A 168 -3.75 -2.16 -6.45
C HIS A 168 -4.67 -2.23 -7.69
N GLY A 169 -4.13 -2.58 -8.88
CA GLY A 169 -4.92 -2.89 -10.08
C GLY A 169 -5.69 -1.71 -10.71
N ASN A 170 -5.44 -0.47 -10.32
CA ASN A 170 -5.97 0.73 -10.97
C ASN A 170 -4.95 1.87 -10.97
N VAL A 171 -5.05 2.79 -11.95
CA VAL A 171 -4.05 3.84 -12.16
C VAL A 171 -4.00 4.84 -11.01
N ILE A 172 -5.14 5.20 -10.42
CA ILE A 172 -5.18 6.20 -9.33
C ILE A 172 -4.42 5.66 -8.11
N GLN A 173 -4.75 4.45 -7.69
CA GLN A 173 -4.08 3.80 -6.58
C GLN A 173 -2.64 3.41 -6.92
N PHE A 174 -2.34 3.04 -8.18
CA PHE A 174 -0.96 2.79 -8.62
C PHE A 174 -0.07 4.00 -8.35
N ILE A 175 -0.48 5.20 -8.82
CA ILE A 175 0.30 6.43 -8.63
C ILE A 175 0.52 6.70 -7.14
N PHE A 176 -0.57 6.67 -6.36
CA PHE A 176 -0.52 6.93 -4.94
C PHE A 176 0.35 5.90 -4.19
N ALA A 177 0.06 4.62 -4.36
CA ALA A 177 0.75 3.54 -3.66
C ALA A 177 2.22 3.41 -4.07
N PHE A 178 2.58 3.74 -5.32
CA PHE A 178 3.97 3.85 -5.75
C PHE A 178 4.71 4.94 -4.96
N LEU A 179 4.15 6.15 -4.88
CA LEU A 179 4.76 7.26 -4.14
C LEU A 179 4.89 6.96 -2.64
N VAL A 180 3.81 6.48 -2.03
CA VAL A 180 3.83 6.05 -0.62
C VAL A 180 4.79 4.87 -0.43
N GLY A 181 4.83 3.95 -1.38
CA GLY A 181 5.75 2.82 -1.40
C GLY A 181 7.22 3.24 -1.27
N LEU A 182 7.63 4.28 -2.02
CA LEU A 182 8.97 4.86 -1.94
C LEU A 182 9.26 5.39 -0.52
N VAL A 183 8.30 6.11 0.07
CA VAL A 183 8.43 6.66 1.42
C VAL A 183 8.60 5.57 2.46
N LEU A 184 7.72 4.56 2.45
CA LEU A 184 7.72 3.47 3.43
C LEU A 184 8.98 2.61 3.31
N ALA A 185 9.41 2.29 2.08
CA ALA A 185 10.64 1.54 1.86
C ALA A 185 11.89 2.32 2.30
N TYR A 186 11.94 3.63 2.00
CA TYR A 186 13.01 4.51 2.46
C TYR A 186 13.10 4.55 3.99
N ILE A 187 11.97 4.78 4.67
CA ILE A 187 11.90 4.84 6.13
C ILE A 187 12.32 3.50 6.73
N THR A 188 11.89 2.38 6.17
CA THR A 188 12.27 1.05 6.64
C THR A 188 13.79 0.83 6.56
N ILE A 189 14.43 1.22 5.45
CA ILE A 189 15.88 1.14 5.32
C ILE A 189 16.58 2.06 6.32
N LYS A 190 16.10 3.29 6.49
CA LYS A 190 16.74 4.29 7.37
C LYS A 190 16.61 3.96 8.85
N THR A 191 15.50 3.36 9.24
CA THR A 191 15.23 3.01 10.64
C THR A 191 15.63 1.58 10.99
N GLU A 192 15.85 0.72 9.98
CA GLU A 192 16.01 -0.73 10.14
C GLU A 192 14.84 -1.35 10.93
N SER A 193 13.65 -0.74 10.83
CA SER A 193 12.43 -1.15 11.51
C SER A 193 11.22 -1.03 10.61
N ILE A 194 10.34 -2.03 10.67
CA ILE A 194 9.08 -2.05 9.94
C ILE A 194 8.00 -1.20 10.64
N ILE A 195 8.14 -0.96 11.94
CA ILE A 195 7.08 -0.34 12.77
C ILE A 195 6.65 1.03 12.26
N PRO A 196 7.57 1.98 11.92
CA PRO A 196 7.12 3.25 11.36
C PRO A 196 6.34 3.10 10.06
N ALA A 197 6.74 2.19 9.17
CA ALA A 197 6.04 1.93 7.92
C ALA A 197 4.63 1.39 8.15
N MET A 198 4.46 0.40 9.03
CA MET A 198 3.14 -0.12 9.44
C MET A 198 2.25 0.98 10.02
N CYS A 199 2.79 1.81 10.92
CA CYS A 199 2.03 2.91 11.52
C CYS A 199 1.60 3.95 10.47
N ILE A 200 2.49 4.35 9.56
CA ILE A 200 2.18 5.31 8.50
C ILE A 200 1.10 4.73 7.58
N HIS A 201 1.24 3.49 7.17
CA HIS A 201 0.26 2.81 6.32
C HIS A 201 -1.11 2.73 7.01
N ALA A 202 -1.16 2.26 8.25
CA ALA A 202 -2.41 2.18 9.02
C ALA A 202 -3.06 3.55 9.24
N LEU A 203 -2.29 4.60 9.55
CA LEU A 203 -2.79 5.96 9.74
C LEU A 203 -3.31 6.57 8.43
N ASN A 204 -2.60 6.34 7.32
CA ASN A 204 -3.01 6.85 6.01
C ASN A 204 -4.33 6.20 5.54
N ASN A 205 -4.42 4.88 5.61
CA ASN A 205 -5.64 4.15 5.24
C ASN A 205 -6.77 4.39 6.25
N GLY A 206 -6.42 4.48 7.54
CA GLY A 206 -7.35 4.77 8.62
C GLY A 206 -8.05 6.12 8.50
N MET A 207 -7.48 7.08 7.77
CA MET A 207 -8.17 8.36 7.50
C MET A 207 -9.48 8.13 6.75
N SER A 208 -9.51 7.25 5.75
CA SER A 208 -10.75 6.92 5.02
C SER A 208 -11.77 6.28 5.96
N ALA A 209 -11.38 5.26 6.73
CA ALA A 209 -12.27 4.58 7.66
C ALA A 209 -12.80 5.51 8.78
N VAL A 210 -11.96 6.42 9.28
CA VAL A 210 -12.39 7.46 10.24
C VAL A 210 -13.39 8.42 9.61
N SER A 211 -13.14 8.85 8.36
CA SER A 211 -14.08 9.70 7.63
C SER A 211 -15.44 9.01 7.45
N ASP A 212 -15.46 7.77 7.06
CA ASP A 212 -16.69 6.98 6.87
C ASP A 212 -17.41 6.75 8.22
N THR A 213 -16.67 6.51 9.30
CA THR A 213 -17.23 6.41 10.67
C THR A 213 -17.84 7.74 11.13
N VAL A 214 -17.19 8.87 10.88
CA VAL A 214 -17.72 10.20 11.23
C VAL A 214 -18.97 10.51 10.41
N ASN A 215 -18.99 10.19 9.13
CA ASN A 215 -20.15 10.38 8.26
C ASN A 215 -21.34 9.54 8.73
N TYR A 216 -21.10 8.28 9.10
CA TYR A 216 -22.12 7.43 9.70
C TYR A 216 -22.68 8.03 11.00
N ALA A 217 -21.83 8.41 11.93
CA ALA A 217 -22.23 8.95 13.23
C ALA A 217 -22.97 10.30 13.10
N ALA A 218 -22.58 11.14 12.14
CA ALA A 218 -23.21 12.44 11.89
C ALA A 218 -24.51 12.34 11.06
N GLY A 219 -24.79 11.20 10.42
CA GLY A 219 -25.89 11.02 9.48
C GLY A 219 -25.81 11.92 8.23
N LYS A 220 -24.63 12.47 7.94
CA LYS A 220 -24.35 13.34 6.79
C LYS A 220 -22.84 13.33 6.46
N GLU A 221 -22.51 13.79 5.27
CA GLU A 221 -21.09 13.97 4.91
C GLU A 221 -20.44 15.11 5.72
N VAL A 222 -19.34 14.78 6.38
CA VAL A 222 -18.50 15.71 7.16
C VAL A 222 -17.08 15.65 6.60
N ASN A 223 -16.60 16.78 6.12
CA ASN A 223 -15.25 16.84 5.55
C ASN A 223 -14.19 16.95 6.66
N VAL A 224 -13.75 15.80 7.19
CA VAL A 224 -12.64 15.73 8.15
C VAL A 224 -11.27 15.73 7.48
N THR A 225 -11.23 15.53 6.17
CA THR A 225 -9.99 15.32 5.39
C THR A 225 -9.08 16.53 5.41
N VAL A 226 -9.65 17.74 5.31
CA VAL A 226 -8.87 18.99 5.31
C VAL A 226 -8.11 19.18 6.62
N GLY A 227 -8.79 18.99 7.75
CA GLY A 227 -8.15 19.10 9.06
C GLY A 227 -7.06 18.04 9.27
N PHE A 228 -7.32 16.81 8.84
CA PHE A 228 -6.36 15.72 8.89
C PHE A 228 -5.12 16.02 8.03
N PHE A 229 -5.30 16.47 6.80
CA PHE A 229 -4.18 16.83 5.92
C PHE A 229 -3.39 18.02 6.43
N ALA A 230 -4.05 19.07 6.91
CA ALA A 230 -3.39 20.23 7.49
C ALA A 230 -2.52 19.84 8.70
N PHE A 231 -3.06 19.03 9.61
CA PHE A 231 -2.32 18.52 10.77
C PHE A 231 -1.08 17.72 10.34
N TRP A 232 -1.23 16.70 9.47
CA TRP A 232 -0.11 15.86 9.08
C TRP A 232 0.92 16.57 8.22
N LEU A 233 0.50 17.55 7.41
CA LEU A 233 1.43 18.39 6.66
C LEU A 233 2.27 19.25 7.61
N LEU A 234 1.66 19.89 8.61
CA LEU A 234 2.36 20.73 9.59
C LEU A 234 3.40 19.92 10.37
N VAL A 235 2.98 18.82 11.01
CA VAL A 235 3.90 17.98 11.80
C VAL A 235 4.94 17.30 10.92
N GLY A 236 4.59 16.99 9.66
CA GLY A 236 5.50 16.45 8.66
C GLY A 236 6.61 17.44 8.27
N ILE A 237 6.27 18.73 8.07
CA ILE A 237 7.24 19.79 7.81
C ILE A 237 8.19 19.93 9.00
N ILE A 238 7.66 20.02 10.22
CA ILE A 238 8.47 20.11 11.45
C ILE A 238 9.44 18.92 11.56
N SER A 239 8.93 17.71 11.33
CA SER A 239 9.76 16.49 11.37
C SER A 239 10.81 16.46 10.27
N THR A 240 10.49 16.96 9.07
CA THR A 240 11.43 17.06 7.94
C THR A 240 12.58 18.00 8.30
N ILE A 241 12.27 19.19 8.83
CA ILE A 241 13.26 20.17 9.27
C ILE A 241 14.16 19.56 10.36
N TYR A 242 13.57 18.91 11.36
CA TYR A 242 14.32 18.24 12.42
C TYR A 242 15.28 17.18 11.88
N LEU A 243 14.78 16.28 11.00
CA LEU A 243 15.60 15.21 10.40
C LEU A 243 16.71 15.78 9.50
N ALA A 244 16.45 16.88 8.78
CA ALA A 244 17.42 17.58 7.96
C ALA A 244 18.55 18.20 8.82
N ILE A 245 18.19 18.92 9.88
CA ILE A 245 19.18 19.49 10.84
C ILE A 245 20.03 18.38 11.45
N LYS A 246 19.42 17.25 11.82
CA LYS A 246 20.15 16.07 12.33
C LYS A 246 20.89 15.28 11.27
N ARG A 247 20.90 15.71 10.00
CA ARG A 247 21.53 15.05 8.84
C ARG A 247 21.10 13.58 8.69
N LYS A 248 19.83 13.28 9.02
CA LYS A 248 19.27 11.93 8.90
C LYS A 248 18.68 11.66 7.52
N LEU A 249 18.30 12.69 6.76
CA LEU A 249 17.75 12.58 5.39
C LEU A 249 18.92 12.44 4.40
N THR A 250 19.43 11.25 4.28
CA THR A 250 20.49 10.90 3.34
C THR A 250 20.03 9.76 2.45
N ILE A 251 20.46 9.76 1.19
CA ILE A 251 20.21 8.65 0.27
C ILE A 251 20.95 7.41 0.83
N PRO A 252 20.25 6.27 1.00
CA PRO A 252 20.91 5.05 1.47
C PRO A 252 21.98 4.62 0.48
N LYS A 253 23.23 4.54 0.94
CA LYS A 253 24.35 4.05 0.13
C LYS A 253 24.31 2.53 0.09
N ASP A 254 24.67 1.97 -1.05
CA ASP A 254 24.87 0.53 -1.21
C ASP A 254 26.12 0.09 -0.41
N ASP A 255 26.04 -1.13 0.12
CA ASP A 255 27.11 -1.68 0.96
C ASP A 255 28.33 -2.19 0.13
N GLY A 256 28.39 -1.86 -1.16
CA GLY A 256 29.49 -2.23 -2.06
C GLY A 256 29.50 -3.71 -2.50
N ASN A 257 28.61 -4.52 -1.96
CA ASN A 257 28.55 -5.97 -2.23
C ASN A 257 27.74 -6.32 -3.48
N CYS A 258 27.10 -5.34 -4.14
CA CYS A 258 26.29 -5.59 -5.32
C CYS A 258 27.13 -5.43 -6.58
N VAL A 259 27.42 -6.55 -7.24
CA VAL A 259 28.22 -6.64 -8.47
C VAL A 259 27.37 -6.51 -9.73
N LEU A 260 26.02 -6.56 -9.60
CA LEU A 260 25.11 -6.58 -10.75
C LEU A 260 24.98 -5.20 -11.42
N THR A 261 25.10 -5.19 -12.73
CA THR A 261 24.79 -4.04 -13.58
C THR A 261 23.30 -3.69 -13.54
N LEU A 262 22.94 -2.49 -13.98
CA LEU A 262 21.54 -2.08 -14.08
C LEU A 262 20.75 -3.02 -15.03
N GLY A 263 21.36 -3.46 -16.14
CA GLY A 263 20.74 -4.39 -17.08
C GLY A 263 20.39 -5.74 -16.42
N GLU A 264 21.31 -6.30 -15.65
CA GLU A 264 21.06 -7.56 -14.92
C GLU A 264 19.99 -7.40 -13.84
N LYS A 265 19.97 -6.26 -13.13
CA LYS A 265 18.93 -5.93 -12.16
C LYS A 265 17.55 -5.86 -12.82
N VAL A 266 17.44 -5.16 -13.94
CA VAL A 266 16.19 -5.03 -14.69
C VAL A 266 15.76 -6.37 -15.29
N SER A 267 16.69 -7.15 -15.85
CA SER A 267 16.39 -8.46 -16.42
C SER A 267 15.81 -9.45 -15.42
N SER A 268 16.10 -9.28 -14.11
CA SER A 268 15.53 -10.12 -13.06
C SER A 268 14.00 -10.01 -12.95
N PHE A 269 13.40 -8.89 -13.38
CA PHE A 269 11.93 -8.73 -13.46
C PHE A 269 11.31 -9.50 -14.62
N PHE A 270 12.10 -9.81 -15.66
CA PHE A 270 11.65 -10.58 -16.83
C PHE A 270 11.86 -12.07 -16.69
N PHE A 271 12.08 -12.54 -15.46
CA PHE A 271 12.07 -13.98 -15.19
C PHE A 271 10.67 -14.55 -15.51
N PRO A 272 10.55 -15.71 -16.18
CA PRO A 272 9.27 -16.25 -16.65
C PRO A 272 8.16 -16.29 -15.60
N GLY A 273 8.48 -16.57 -14.33
CA GLY A 273 7.52 -16.57 -13.23
C GLY A 273 7.00 -15.19 -12.83
N MET A 274 7.66 -14.10 -13.26
CA MET A 274 7.25 -12.71 -12.98
C MET A 274 6.53 -12.07 -14.17
N ILE A 275 6.80 -12.50 -15.40
CA ILE A 275 6.23 -11.92 -16.62
C ILE A 275 4.70 -12.00 -16.60
N LEU A 276 4.13 -13.17 -16.35
CA LEU A 276 2.68 -13.34 -16.35
C LEU A 276 1.97 -12.51 -15.28
N PRO A 277 2.38 -12.52 -14.00
CA PRO A 277 1.82 -11.60 -13.00
C PRO A 277 1.91 -10.13 -13.39
N PHE A 278 3.04 -9.67 -13.94
CA PHE A 278 3.19 -8.28 -14.38
C PHE A 278 2.24 -7.92 -15.53
N ILE A 279 2.13 -8.78 -16.54
CA ILE A 279 1.20 -8.56 -17.66
C ILE A 279 -0.23 -8.45 -17.14
N VAL A 280 -0.67 -9.35 -16.26
CA VAL A 280 -2.02 -9.33 -15.69
C VAL A 280 -2.26 -8.03 -14.91
N LEU A 281 -1.33 -7.62 -14.05
CA LEU A 281 -1.46 -6.39 -13.26
C LEU A 281 -1.47 -5.13 -14.15
N ILE A 282 -0.65 -5.09 -15.19
CA ILE A 282 -0.64 -3.97 -16.16
C ILE A 282 -1.96 -3.90 -16.92
N ILE A 283 -2.49 -5.05 -17.40
CA ILE A 283 -3.78 -5.08 -18.10
C ILE A 283 -4.90 -4.60 -17.18
N MET A 284 -4.98 -5.09 -15.95
CA MET A 284 -5.98 -4.65 -14.98
C MET A 284 -5.91 -3.15 -14.74
N THR A 285 -4.70 -2.64 -14.52
CA THR A 285 -4.49 -1.21 -14.30
C THR A 285 -4.89 -0.39 -15.53
N ALA A 286 -4.56 -0.85 -16.73
CA ALA A 286 -4.92 -0.18 -17.98
C ALA A 286 -6.43 -0.13 -18.24
N GLN A 287 -7.19 -1.15 -17.81
CA GLN A 287 -8.66 -1.18 -17.94
C GLN A 287 -9.36 -0.07 -17.16
N THR A 288 -8.70 0.56 -16.20
CA THR A 288 -9.26 1.68 -15.42
C THR A 288 -9.11 3.04 -16.11
N VAL A 289 -8.49 3.07 -17.30
CA VAL A 289 -8.31 4.28 -18.12
C VAL A 289 -9.41 4.30 -19.19
N LYS A 290 -10.19 5.38 -19.23
CA LYS A 290 -11.20 5.63 -20.26
C LYS A 290 -10.80 6.89 -21.02
N ILE A 291 -10.75 6.78 -22.33
CA ILE A 291 -10.48 7.91 -23.24
C ILE A 291 -11.86 8.34 -23.79
N GLY A 292 -12.25 9.57 -23.49
CA GLY A 292 -13.51 10.16 -23.93
C GLY A 292 -13.39 10.89 -25.23
#